data_a422359bee112eeb10a1dc206c377679
#
_entry.id   a422359bee112eeb10a1dc206c377679
#
_cell.length_a   1.000
_cell.length_b   1.000
_cell.length_c   1.000
_cell.angle_alpha   90.00
_cell.angle_beta   90.00
_cell.angle_gamma   90.00
#
_symmetry.space_group_name_H-M   'P 1'
#
loop_
_entity.id
_entity.type
_entity.pdbx_description
1 polymer ?
#
loop_
_entity_poly.entity_id
_entity_poly.type
_entity_poly.pdbx_seq_one_letter_code
_entity_poly.pdbx_strand_id
1 'polypeptide(L)'
;MPITTYWHDDEHQVIVQKFEGNWSWEELASEQAKLRTLASTVAHKIVFYNEMTRTNILPKGNILGYGRTSVANVPENVTFIIIVLDSRLIEVFAKLVFDMSSKWRNRVQFVKTIEEGQKLVAEAVATNIARSGAS
;
A
#
# COMPACT_ATOMS: atom_id res chain seq x y z
N MET A 1 15.28 -2.59 -10.39
CA MET A 1 13.88 -2.08 -10.52
C MET A 1 13.59 -1.15 -9.37
N PRO A 2 13.21 0.13 -9.65
CA PRO A 2 12.92 1.09 -8.57
C PRO A 2 11.71 0.70 -7.72
N ILE A 3 10.74 0.00 -8.30
CA ILE A 3 9.58 -0.48 -7.56
C ILE A 3 9.49 -2.00 -7.76
N THR A 4 9.31 -2.72 -6.65
CA THR A 4 9.13 -4.18 -6.68
C THR A 4 7.86 -4.54 -5.92
N THR A 5 7.07 -5.47 -6.44
CA THR A 5 5.82 -5.92 -5.84
C THR A 5 5.84 -7.45 -5.74
N TYR A 6 5.61 -7.98 -4.53
CA TYR A 6 5.70 -9.42 -4.31
C TYR A 6 4.94 -9.84 -3.04
N TRP A 7 4.65 -11.13 -2.93
CA TRP A 7 4.12 -11.70 -1.70
C TRP A 7 5.18 -11.73 -0.61
N HIS A 8 4.82 -11.27 0.57
CA HIS A 8 5.71 -11.28 1.73
C HIS A 8 5.95 -12.69 2.27
N ASP A 9 4.93 -13.53 2.20
CA ASP A 9 4.95 -14.87 2.79
C ASP A 9 4.26 -15.89 1.90
N ASP A 10 4.43 -17.18 2.22
CA ASP A 10 3.82 -18.28 1.48
C ASP A 10 2.30 -18.36 1.68
N GLU A 11 1.79 -17.73 2.72
CA GLU A 11 0.35 -17.72 3.02
C GLU A 11 -0.42 -16.70 2.19
N HIS A 12 0.29 -15.85 1.45
CA HIS A 12 -0.29 -14.84 0.57
C HIS A 12 -1.25 -13.87 1.28
N GLN A 13 -0.88 -13.47 2.50
CA GLN A 13 -1.69 -12.53 3.28
C GLN A 13 -1.22 -11.09 3.18
N VAL A 14 0.03 -10.88 2.79
CA VAL A 14 0.64 -9.56 2.68
C VAL A 14 1.33 -9.41 1.33
N ILE A 15 0.96 -8.38 0.58
CA ILE A 15 1.69 -7.97 -0.62
C ILE A 15 2.57 -6.79 -0.25
N VAL A 16 3.85 -6.89 -0.57
CA VAL A 16 4.84 -5.84 -0.32
C VAL A 16 5.13 -5.10 -1.61
N GLN A 17 5.19 -3.78 -1.52
CA GLN A 17 5.66 -2.93 -2.61
C GLN A 17 6.78 -2.04 -2.06
N LYS A 18 7.99 -2.23 -2.58
CA LYS A 18 9.17 -1.46 -2.18
C LYS A 18 9.55 -0.45 -3.24
N PHE A 19 9.84 0.76 -2.80
CA PHE A 19 10.28 1.86 -3.64
C PHE A 19 11.74 2.19 -3.31
N GLU A 20 12.60 2.22 -4.32
CA GLU A 20 14.01 2.55 -4.16
C GLU A 20 14.44 3.57 -5.21
N GLY A 21 15.16 4.60 -4.79
CA GLY A 21 15.71 5.61 -5.70
C GLY A 21 14.62 6.39 -6.44
N ASN A 22 14.91 6.69 -7.69
CA ASN A 22 13.99 7.44 -8.55
C ASN A 22 13.06 6.49 -9.31
N TRP A 23 11.77 6.77 -9.26
CA TRP A 23 10.76 5.99 -9.96
C TRP A 23 9.82 6.93 -10.72
N SER A 24 9.04 6.38 -11.64
CA SER A 24 8.09 7.14 -12.45
C SER A 24 6.66 6.71 -12.20
N TRP A 25 5.70 7.56 -12.56
CA TRP A 25 4.28 7.21 -12.46
C TRP A 25 3.92 6.04 -13.38
N GLU A 26 4.62 5.90 -14.50
CA GLU A 26 4.44 4.77 -15.42
C GLU A 26 4.88 3.46 -14.77
N GLU A 27 6.01 3.48 -14.05
CA GLU A 27 6.48 2.32 -13.31
C GLU A 27 5.51 1.94 -12.20
N LEU A 28 4.95 2.93 -11.49
CA LEU A 28 3.95 2.67 -10.47
C LEU A 28 2.70 2.04 -11.08
N ALA A 29 2.21 2.55 -12.21
CA ALA A 29 1.05 1.99 -12.89
C ALA A 29 1.28 0.52 -13.28
N SER A 30 2.47 0.20 -13.77
CA SER A 30 2.87 -1.17 -14.11
C SER A 30 2.88 -2.07 -12.88
N GLU A 31 3.44 -1.59 -11.76
CA GLU A 31 3.48 -2.36 -10.51
C GLU A 31 2.09 -2.50 -9.87
N GLN A 32 1.21 -1.52 -10.06
CA GLN A 32 -0.18 -1.64 -9.61
C GLN A 32 -0.94 -2.71 -10.40
N ALA A 33 -0.64 -2.87 -11.70
CA ALA A 33 -1.20 -3.97 -12.48
C ALA A 33 -0.74 -5.31 -11.91
N LYS A 34 0.51 -5.42 -11.49
CA LYS A 34 1.05 -6.61 -10.84
C LYS A 34 0.36 -6.88 -9.51
N LEU A 35 0.11 -5.84 -8.71
CA LEU A 35 -0.66 -5.95 -7.47
C LEU A 35 -2.03 -6.56 -7.74
N ARG A 36 -2.75 -6.08 -8.75
CA ARG A 36 -4.07 -6.60 -9.10
C ARG A 36 -4.01 -8.06 -9.51
N THR A 37 -2.99 -8.44 -10.28
CA THR A 37 -2.78 -9.83 -10.69
C THR A 37 -2.55 -10.73 -9.48
N LEU A 38 -1.65 -10.34 -8.58
CA LEU A 38 -1.37 -11.13 -7.38
C LEU A 38 -2.62 -11.26 -6.49
N ALA A 39 -3.32 -10.16 -6.27
CA ALA A 39 -4.53 -10.16 -5.43
C ALA A 39 -5.64 -11.03 -6.01
N SER A 40 -5.73 -11.13 -7.33
CA SER A 40 -6.75 -11.95 -7.99
C SER A 40 -6.53 -13.46 -7.83
N THR A 41 -5.34 -13.87 -7.41
CA THR A 41 -5.03 -15.30 -7.22
C THR A 41 -5.56 -15.87 -5.91
N VAL A 42 -6.04 -15.02 -5.00
CA VAL A 42 -6.57 -15.45 -3.71
C VAL A 42 -7.95 -14.85 -3.46
N ALA A 43 -8.76 -15.55 -2.68
CA ALA A 43 -10.11 -15.10 -2.34
C ALA A 43 -10.16 -14.38 -0.97
N HIS A 44 -9.15 -14.58 -0.13
CA HIS A 44 -9.13 -14.02 1.21
C HIS A 44 -8.65 -12.55 1.20
N LYS A 45 -8.78 -11.91 2.35
CA LYS A 45 -8.37 -10.52 2.55
C LYS A 45 -6.86 -10.39 2.61
N ILE A 46 -6.35 -9.27 2.09
CA ILE A 46 -4.92 -9.01 1.94
C ILE A 46 -4.57 -7.68 2.61
N VAL A 47 -3.38 -7.62 3.20
CA VAL A 47 -2.76 -6.39 3.67
C VAL A 47 -1.76 -5.93 2.61
N PHE A 48 -1.84 -4.66 2.22
CA PHE A 48 -0.91 -4.07 1.26
C PHE A 48 0.09 -3.19 2.01
N TYR A 49 1.36 -3.60 2.01
CA TYR A 49 2.43 -2.92 2.72
C TYR A 49 3.36 -2.23 1.75
N ASN A 50 3.49 -0.92 1.89
CA ASN A 50 4.33 -0.08 1.04
C ASN A 50 5.52 0.44 1.84
N GLU A 51 6.72 0.21 1.35
CA GLU A 51 7.95 0.68 1.98
C GLU A 51 8.60 1.70 1.08
N MET A 52 8.53 2.97 1.49
CA MET A 52 9.02 4.12 0.71
C MET A 52 10.14 4.87 1.41
N THR A 53 10.86 4.22 2.31
CA THR A 53 11.92 4.85 3.09
C THR A 53 13.19 5.15 2.29
N ARG A 54 13.37 4.50 1.15
CA ARG A 54 14.55 4.65 0.31
C ARG A 54 14.33 5.56 -0.90
N THR A 55 13.21 6.24 -0.94
CA THR A 55 12.94 7.26 -1.94
C THR A 55 12.68 8.59 -1.25
N ASN A 56 13.36 9.63 -1.69
CA ASN A 56 13.27 10.96 -1.08
C ASN A 56 12.49 11.95 -1.92
N ILE A 57 12.21 11.62 -3.16
CA ILE A 57 11.63 12.54 -4.13
C ILE A 57 10.48 11.85 -4.84
N LEU A 58 9.35 12.54 -4.90
CA LEU A 58 8.22 12.07 -5.70
C LEU A 58 8.44 12.47 -7.16
N PRO A 59 7.99 11.64 -8.12
CA PRO A 59 8.09 12.00 -9.53
C PRO A 59 7.33 13.28 -9.82
N LYS A 60 7.77 14.01 -10.83
CA LYS A 60 7.09 15.22 -11.28
C LYS A 60 5.72 14.86 -11.87
N GLY A 61 4.79 15.81 -11.78
CA GLY A 61 3.48 15.65 -12.35
C GLY A 61 2.37 15.89 -11.33
N ASN A 62 1.16 15.53 -11.71
CA ASN A 62 -0.02 15.70 -10.85
C ASN A 62 -0.10 14.60 -9.80
N ILE A 63 0.57 14.81 -8.68
CA ILE A 63 0.66 13.85 -7.58
C ILE A 63 -0.73 13.43 -7.09
N LEU A 64 -1.63 14.39 -6.91
CA LEU A 64 -2.98 14.10 -6.42
C LEU A 64 -3.76 13.25 -7.42
N GLY A 65 -3.67 13.57 -8.70
CA GLY A 65 -4.34 12.80 -9.76
C GLY A 65 -3.82 11.37 -9.86
N TYR A 66 -2.51 11.21 -9.92
CA TYR A 66 -1.89 9.89 -9.98
C TYR A 66 -2.15 9.07 -8.71
N GLY A 67 -2.10 9.73 -7.55
CA GLY A 67 -2.40 9.07 -6.29
C GLY A 67 -3.83 8.58 -6.21
N ARG A 68 -4.80 9.39 -6.62
CA ARG A 68 -6.21 9.00 -6.67
C ARG A 68 -6.43 7.81 -7.59
N THR A 69 -5.81 7.82 -8.77
CA THR A 69 -5.90 6.71 -9.72
C THR A 69 -5.32 5.43 -9.12
N SER A 70 -4.16 5.54 -8.47
CA SER A 70 -3.52 4.40 -7.83
C SER A 70 -4.41 3.74 -6.77
N VAL A 71 -5.06 4.56 -5.95
CA VAL A 71 -5.94 4.04 -4.88
C VAL A 71 -7.26 3.53 -5.45
N ALA A 72 -7.81 4.20 -6.45
CA ALA A 72 -9.07 3.77 -7.07
C ALA A 72 -8.95 2.38 -7.69
N ASN A 73 -7.74 1.98 -8.08
CA ASN A 73 -7.47 0.69 -8.72
C ASN A 73 -7.00 -0.39 -7.74
N VAL A 74 -7.03 -0.13 -6.44
CA VAL A 74 -6.66 -1.13 -5.43
C VAL A 74 -7.75 -2.21 -5.39
N PRO A 75 -7.37 -3.51 -5.41
CA PRO A 75 -8.34 -4.60 -5.38
C PRO A 75 -9.23 -4.59 -4.13
N GLU A 76 -10.46 -5.06 -4.27
CA GLU A 76 -11.45 -5.07 -3.18
C GLU A 76 -11.04 -5.94 -2.00
N ASN A 77 -10.28 -7.00 -2.23
CA ASN A 77 -9.81 -7.86 -1.15
C ASN A 77 -8.62 -7.29 -0.39
N VAL A 78 -8.09 -6.16 -0.81
CA VAL A 78 -7.10 -5.41 -0.01
C VAL A 78 -7.87 -4.61 1.05
N THR A 79 -7.71 -4.97 2.31
CA THR A 79 -8.46 -4.39 3.42
C THR A 79 -7.69 -3.34 4.22
N PHE A 80 -6.37 -3.41 4.18
CA PHE A 80 -5.51 -2.44 4.86
C PHE A 80 -4.35 -2.06 3.96
N ILE A 81 -4.02 -0.76 3.96
CA ILE A 81 -2.86 -0.22 3.26
C ILE A 81 -1.98 0.45 4.30
N ILE A 82 -0.75 -0.02 4.43
CA ILE A 82 0.22 0.52 5.39
C ILE A 82 1.38 1.08 4.60
N ILE A 83 1.72 2.33 4.83
CA ILE A 83 2.75 3.03 4.08
C ILE A 83 3.82 3.56 5.04
N VAL A 84 5.05 3.08 4.86
CA VAL A 84 6.21 3.57 5.60
C VAL A 84 6.92 4.58 4.73
N LEU A 85 7.03 5.83 5.21
CA LEU A 85 7.65 6.89 4.43
C LEU A 85 8.22 7.99 5.32
N ASP A 86 9.06 8.82 4.75
CA ASP A 86 9.66 9.97 5.42
C ASP A 86 8.56 10.95 5.87
N SER A 87 8.76 11.58 7.03
CA SER A 87 7.79 12.52 7.61
C SER A 87 7.44 13.68 6.67
N ARG A 88 8.38 14.08 5.81
CA ARG A 88 8.12 15.14 4.83
C ARG A 88 7.07 14.75 3.80
N LEU A 89 6.96 13.47 3.49
CA LEU A 89 5.99 12.96 2.52
C LEU A 89 4.65 12.62 3.16
N ILE A 90 4.61 12.42 4.47
CA ILE A 90 3.37 12.05 5.17
C ILE A 90 2.29 13.11 4.97
N GLU A 91 2.63 14.39 5.06
CA GLU A 91 1.65 15.46 4.88
C GLU A 91 1.02 15.45 3.49
N VAL A 92 1.83 15.18 2.46
CA VAL A 92 1.35 15.11 1.08
C VAL A 92 0.37 13.95 0.91
N PHE A 93 0.75 12.77 1.39
CA PHE A 93 -0.08 11.57 1.27
C PHE A 93 -1.30 11.62 2.18
N ALA A 94 -1.18 12.22 3.37
CA ALA A 94 -2.31 12.39 4.28
C ALA A 94 -3.41 13.25 3.65
N LYS A 95 -3.04 14.32 2.96
CA LYS A 95 -3.98 15.15 2.21
C LYS A 95 -4.73 14.35 1.16
N LEU A 96 -4.00 13.52 0.44
CA LEU A 96 -4.56 12.66 -0.59
C LEU A 96 -5.60 11.70 -0.01
N VAL A 97 -5.27 11.07 1.11
CA VAL A 97 -6.18 10.14 1.80
C VAL A 97 -7.38 10.88 2.38
N PHE A 98 -7.17 12.07 2.91
CA PHE A 98 -8.24 12.88 3.49
C PHE A 98 -9.31 13.23 2.43
N ASP A 99 -8.89 13.46 1.20
CA ASP A 99 -9.79 13.77 0.09
C ASP A 99 -10.49 12.54 -0.49
N MET A 100 -10.13 11.34 -0.01
CA MET A 100 -10.74 10.09 -0.47
C MET A 100 -12.05 9.80 0.24
N SER A 101 -12.78 8.80 -0.28
CA SER A 101 -13.97 8.29 0.37
C SER A 101 -13.64 7.78 1.78
N SER A 102 -14.62 7.83 2.68
CA SER A 102 -14.48 7.34 4.06
C SER A 102 -14.05 5.88 4.13
N LYS A 103 -14.35 5.09 3.09
CA LYS A 103 -13.93 3.69 2.98
C LYS A 103 -12.42 3.53 3.15
N TRP A 104 -11.62 4.40 2.52
CA TRP A 104 -10.17 4.29 2.54
C TRP A 104 -9.51 5.01 3.71
N ARG A 105 -10.12 6.08 4.21
CA ARG A 105 -9.55 6.87 5.32
C ARG A 105 -9.25 6.03 6.56
N ASN A 106 -10.09 5.04 6.83
CA ASN A 106 -9.92 4.17 8.00
C ASN A 106 -9.02 2.96 7.74
N ARG A 107 -8.63 2.73 6.49
CA ARG A 107 -7.84 1.56 6.07
C ARG A 107 -6.41 1.89 5.69
N VAL A 108 -6.09 3.17 5.50
CA VAL A 108 -4.75 3.62 5.13
C VAL A 108 -4.08 4.21 6.36
N GLN A 109 -2.88 3.73 6.68
CA GLN A 109 -2.09 4.22 7.80
C GLN A 109 -0.69 4.56 7.33
N PHE A 110 -0.17 5.69 7.82
CA PHE A 110 1.18 6.16 7.53
C PHE A 110 2.04 6.05 8.77
N VAL A 111 3.23 5.49 8.62
CA VAL A 111 4.21 5.37 9.70
C VAL A 111 5.58 5.81 9.22
N LYS A 112 6.46 6.15 10.16
CA LYS A 112 7.77 6.69 9.85
C LYS A 112 8.88 5.65 9.85
N THR A 113 8.67 4.50 10.48
CA THR A 113 9.69 3.47 10.61
C THR A 113 9.20 2.13 10.11
N ILE A 114 10.15 1.31 9.65
CA ILE A 114 9.86 -0.05 9.19
C ILE A 114 9.32 -0.89 10.37
N GLU A 115 9.85 -0.69 11.57
CA GLU A 115 9.40 -1.40 12.76
C GLU A 115 7.92 -1.15 13.06
N GLU A 116 7.50 0.11 13.02
CA GLU A 116 6.09 0.46 13.20
C GLU A 116 5.23 -0.13 12.09
N GLY A 117 5.71 -0.09 10.86
CA GLY A 117 5.02 -0.66 9.71
C GLY A 117 4.80 -2.16 9.86
N GLN A 118 5.83 -2.89 10.25
CA GLN A 118 5.74 -4.34 10.44
C GLN A 118 4.78 -4.71 11.57
N LYS A 119 4.76 -3.91 12.64
CA LYS A 119 3.82 -4.11 13.74
C LYS A 119 2.37 -3.96 13.28
N LEU A 120 2.10 -2.91 12.50
CA LEU A 120 0.76 -2.68 11.96
C LEU A 120 0.35 -3.76 10.97
N VAL A 121 1.29 -4.25 10.16
CA VAL A 121 1.04 -5.38 9.26
C VAL A 121 0.59 -6.61 10.03
N ALA A 122 1.31 -6.96 11.11
CA ALA A 122 0.97 -8.11 11.94
C ALA A 122 -0.43 -7.96 12.56
N GLU A 123 -0.76 -6.77 13.06
CA GLU A 123 -2.08 -6.48 13.62
C GLU A 123 -3.18 -6.57 12.56
N ALA A 124 -2.92 -6.06 11.36
CA ALA A 124 -3.87 -6.10 10.25
C ALA A 124 -4.13 -7.53 9.77
N VAL A 125 -3.08 -8.34 9.67
CA VAL A 125 -3.21 -9.77 9.32
C VAL A 125 -4.05 -10.49 10.36
N ALA A 126 -3.78 -10.27 11.63
CA ALA A 126 -4.55 -10.87 12.73
C ALA A 126 -6.03 -10.47 12.67
N THR A 127 -6.30 -9.20 12.35
CA THR A 127 -7.68 -8.71 12.19
C THR A 127 -8.37 -9.40 11.02
N ASN A 128 -7.70 -9.54 9.88
CA ASN A 128 -8.27 -10.23 8.72
C ASN A 128 -8.60 -11.68 9.02
N ILE A 129 -7.71 -12.38 9.73
CA ILE A 129 -7.90 -13.78 10.11
C ILE A 129 -9.08 -13.91 11.08
N ALA A 130 -9.14 -13.05 12.09
CA ALA A 130 -10.21 -13.07 13.08
C ALA A 130 -11.59 -12.83 12.45
N ARG A 131 -11.68 -11.88 11.51
CA ARG A 131 -12.94 -11.58 10.81
C ARG A 131 -13.35 -12.72 9.89
N SER A 132 -12.40 -13.40 9.27
CA SER A 132 -12.68 -14.56 8.42
C SER A 132 -13.15 -15.75 9.24
N GLY A 133 -12.53 -15.97 10.42
CA GLY A 133 -12.90 -17.04 11.33
C GLY A 133 -14.25 -16.83 12.03
N ALA A 134 -14.76 -15.61 12.06
CA ALA A 134 -16.03 -15.29 12.70
C ALA A 134 -17.25 -15.56 11.82
N SER A 135 -17.03 -15.92 10.59
CA SER A 135 -18.13 -16.18 9.64
C SER A 135 -18.65 -17.60 9.71
#